data_e7879e03c6bc5fd0ca1e8f5f99dbb7d7
#
_entry.id   e7879e03c6bc5fd0ca1e8f5f99dbb7d7
#
_cell.length_a   1.000
_cell.length_b   1.000
_cell.length_c   1.000
_cell.angle_alpha   90.00
_cell.angle_beta   90.00
_cell.angle_gamma   90.00
#
_symmetry.space_group_name_H-M   'P 1'
#
loop_
_entity.id
_entity.type
_entity.pdbx_description
1 polymer ?
#
loop_
_entity_poly.entity_id
_entity_poly.type
_entity_poly.pdbx_seq_one_letter_code
_entity_poly.pdbx_strand_id
1 'polypeptide(L)'
;EMTSSLVGSEMCIRDSREPVLLAGTVVKRASLHNADIIEGLDLHIGDQVYVEKGGEIIPKIVGVNVEARSMLMGDKVRFIRVCPECGTPLVRPEGEAAHYCPNESGCPPQIKGRIEHFVTRKAMNINIGPETVEDLYNAGYVKDSADLYTLTVADLLRLERWAEKSAQNLMSSLEESKQVPFERVLFGLGIRFVGETVAKRLVSAFHSIEALEQASLEDLVAVDEIGERIAQSVL
;
A
#
# COMPACT_ATOMS: atom_id res chain seq x y z
N GLU A 1 -23.23 15.93 -11.47
CA GLU A 1 -22.83 17.08 -10.63
C GLU A 1 -22.89 16.65 -9.17
N MET A 2 -21.82 16.84 -8.43
CA MET A 2 -21.73 16.38 -7.03
C MET A 2 -21.10 17.46 -6.17
N THR A 3 -21.71 17.74 -5.01
CA THR A 3 -21.10 18.58 -3.98
C THR A 3 -20.27 17.71 -3.03
N SER A 4 -19.01 18.04 -2.83
CA SER A 4 -18.09 17.23 -2.02
C SER A 4 -17.95 17.74 -0.60
N SER A 5 -18.01 16.86 0.39
CA SER A 5 -17.51 17.13 1.73
C SER A 5 -16.34 16.19 2.04
N LEU A 6 -15.33 16.76 2.66
CA LEU A 6 -14.09 16.09 3.01
C LEU A 6 -14.26 15.25 4.29
N VAL A 7 -14.19 13.93 4.19
CA VAL A 7 -13.93 13.05 5.34
C VAL A 7 -13.18 11.81 4.84
N GLY A 8 -12.01 11.50 5.40
CA GLY A 8 -11.39 10.20 5.25
C GLY A 8 -9.93 10.19 4.81
N SER A 9 -9.21 9.21 5.30
CA SER A 9 -7.76 8.99 5.27
C SER A 9 -7.17 8.55 3.94
N GLU A 10 -7.92 8.52 2.85
CA GLU A 10 -7.39 8.15 1.54
C GLU A 10 -6.95 9.39 0.78
N MET A 11 -5.65 9.52 0.52
CA MET A 11 -4.97 10.72 0.03
C MET A 11 -5.51 11.30 -1.29
N CYS A 12 -6.28 10.54 -2.06
CA CYS A 12 -6.76 10.95 -3.39
C CYS A 12 -8.25 10.69 -3.63
N ILE A 13 -9.03 10.41 -2.59
CA ILE A 13 -10.46 10.14 -2.71
C ILE A 13 -11.26 11.15 -1.87
N ARG A 14 -12.36 11.64 -2.42
CA ARG A 14 -13.28 12.56 -1.75
C ARG A 14 -14.68 11.98 -1.68
N ASP A 15 -15.31 12.13 -0.51
CA ASP A 15 -16.70 11.77 -0.31
C ASP A 15 -17.62 12.87 -0.82
N SER A 16 -18.72 12.49 -1.46
CA SER A 16 -19.79 13.38 -1.88
C SER A 16 -20.93 13.40 -0.86
N ARG A 17 -21.47 14.59 -0.58
CA ARG A 17 -22.70 14.71 0.22
C ARG A 17 -23.93 14.18 -0.52
N GLU A 18 -23.93 14.29 -1.85
CA GLU A 18 -25.01 13.85 -2.71
C GLU A 18 -24.53 12.74 -3.63
N PRO A 19 -24.83 11.47 -3.33
CA PRO A 19 -24.49 10.35 -4.21
C PRO A 19 -25.17 10.47 -5.56
N VAL A 20 -24.43 10.21 -6.64
CA VAL A 20 -24.92 10.29 -8.02
C VAL A 20 -24.98 8.91 -8.64
N LEU A 21 -26.06 8.63 -9.36
CA LEU A 21 -26.21 7.40 -10.15
C LEU A 21 -25.45 7.56 -11.49
N LEU A 22 -24.36 6.81 -11.65
CA LEU A 22 -23.55 6.77 -12.87
C LEU A 22 -23.45 5.34 -13.38
N ALA A 23 -23.85 5.11 -14.61
CA ALA A 23 -23.80 3.79 -15.29
C ALA A 23 -24.36 2.65 -14.40
N GLY A 24 -25.53 2.88 -13.75
CA GLY A 24 -26.19 1.89 -12.89
C GLY A 24 -25.56 1.68 -11.51
N THR A 25 -24.55 2.48 -11.13
CA THR A 25 -23.88 2.41 -9.82
C THR A 25 -24.03 3.72 -9.08
N VAL A 26 -24.32 3.66 -7.78
CA VAL A 26 -24.35 4.86 -6.91
C VAL A 26 -22.94 5.21 -6.52
N VAL A 27 -22.44 6.33 -7.04
CA VAL A 27 -21.12 6.87 -6.74
C VAL A 27 -21.18 7.78 -5.54
N LYS A 28 -20.47 7.44 -4.47
CA LYS A 28 -20.31 8.24 -3.24
C LYS A 28 -18.92 8.83 -3.11
N ARG A 29 -17.91 8.26 -3.79
CA ARG A 29 -16.52 8.65 -3.72
C ARG A 29 -15.94 8.75 -5.12
N ALA A 30 -15.11 9.75 -5.36
CA ALA A 30 -14.40 9.92 -6.63
C ALA A 30 -12.93 10.26 -6.38
N SER A 31 -12.07 9.72 -7.22
CA SER A 31 -10.62 9.94 -7.11
C SER A 31 -10.21 11.32 -7.62
N LEU A 32 -9.24 11.92 -6.93
CA LEU A 32 -8.50 13.11 -7.36
C LEU A 32 -7.10 12.77 -7.88
N HIS A 33 -6.79 11.49 -8.01
CA HIS A 33 -5.56 10.89 -8.52
C HIS A 33 -4.28 11.31 -7.80
N ASN A 34 -3.86 12.58 -7.91
CA ASN A 34 -2.58 13.07 -7.37
C ASN A 34 -2.61 14.60 -7.15
N ALA A 35 -1.50 15.13 -6.63
CA ALA A 35 -1.36 16.55 -6.31
C ALA A 35 -1.51 17.46 -7.53
N ASP A 36 -1.01 17.07 -8.70
CA ASP A 36 -1.03 17.88 -9.92
C ASP A 36 -2.46 18.09 -10.42
N ILE A 37 -3.28 17.04 -10.36
CA ILE A 37 -4.71 17.11 -10.70
C ILE A 37 -5.47 17.99 -9.70
N ILE A 38 -5.18 17.87 -8.40
CA ILE A 38 -5.80 18.71 -7.35
C ILE A 38 -5.48 20.19 -7.58
N GLU A 39 -4.23 20.51 -7.89
CA GLU A 39 -3.80 21.88 -8.19
C GLU A 39 -4.46 22.43 -9.46
N GLY A 40 -4.47 21.62 -10.53
CA GLY A 40 -5.04 21.99 -11.83
C GLY A 40 -6.55 22.21 -11.81
N LEU A 41 -7.28 21.50 -10.94
CA LEU A 41 -8.74 21.64 -10.81
C LEU A 41 -9.18 22.88 -10.04
N ASP A 42 -8.29 23.55 -9.29
CA ASP A 42 -8.62 24.67 -8.40
C ASP A 42 -9.88 24.40 -7.54
N LEU A 43 -9.95 23.21 -6.97
CA LEU A 43 -11.11 22.69 -6.23
C LEU A 43 -11.22 23.32 -4.85
N HIS A 44 -12.43 23.70 -4.46
CA HIS A 44 -12.77 24.19 -3.11
C HIS A 44 -13.83 23.31 -2.46
N ILE A 45 -13.85 23.32 -1.13
CA ILE A 45 -14.87 22.59 -0.36
C ILE A 45 -16.24 23.20 -0.66
N GLY A 46 -17.20 22.35 -1.07
CA GLY A 46 -18.55 22.77 -1.45
C GLY A 46 -18.74 23.01 -2.95
N ASP A 47 -17.68 22.90 -3.76
CA ASP A 47 -17.81 22.99 -5.22
C ASP A 47 -18.68 21.86 -5.78
N GLN A 48 -19.44 22.19 -6.82
CA GLN A 48 -20.05 21.20 -7.71
C GLN A 48 -19.00 20.71 -8.72
N VAL A 49 -18.88 19.40 -8.84
CA VAL A 49 -17.83 18.78 -9.66
C VAL A 49 -18.41 17.88 -10.74
N TYR A 50 -17.71 17.78 -11.87
CA TYR A 50 -18.01 16.81 -12.90
C TYR A 50 -17.27 15.51 -12.60
N VAL A 51 -18.01 14.40 -12.55
CA VAL A 51 -17.47 13.07 -12.30
C VAL A 51 -17.63 12.20 -13.53
N GLU A 52 -16.56 11.57 -13.93
CA GLU A 52 -16.54 10.61 -15.02
C GLU A 52 -16.25 9.21 -14.49
N LYS A 53 -16.97 8.23 -15.05
CA LYS A 53 -16.71 6.81 -14.86
C LYS A 53 -16.52 6.22 -16.26
N GLY A 54 -15.32 6.37 -16.82
CA GLY A 54 -14.92 5.74 -18.09
C GLY A 54 -14.82 4.22 -17.94
N GLY A 55 -14.24 3.51 -18.88
CA GLY A 55 -14.03 2.06 -18.81
C GLY A 55 -13.29 1.53 -17.56
N GLU A 56 -12.85 2.43 -16.69
CA GLU A 56 -12.27 2.14 -15.39
C GLU A 56 -13.35 2.01 -14.32
N ILE A 57 -13.12 1.15 -13.35
CA ILE A 57 -14.04 0.87 -12.25
C ILE A 57 -14.11 2.07 -11.28
N ILE A 58 -13.06 2.91 -11.23
CA ILE A 58 -12.89 4.01 -10.26
C ILE A 58 -13.40 5.32 -10.84
N PRO A 59 -14.45 5.95 -10.23
CA PRO A 59 -14.90 7.28 -10.63
C PRO A 59 -13.82 8.33 -10.35
N LYS A 60 -13.65 9.29 -11.28
CA LYS A 60 -12.68 10.38 -11.15
C LYS A 60 -13.35 11.75 -11.29
N ILE A 61 -12.84 12.76 -10.61
CA ILE A 61 -13.23 14.15 -10.79
C ILE A 61 -12.45 14.71 -12.00
N VAL A 62 -13.18 15.24 -12.99
CA VAL A 62 -12.61 15.75 -14.24
C VAL A 62 -12.76 17.27 -14.41
N GLY A 63 -13.53 17.92 -13.56
CA GLY A 63 -13.71 19.35 -13.63
C GLY A 63 -14.56 19.91 -12.49
N VAL A 64 -14.57 21.24 -12.38
CA VAL A 64 -15.35 22.01 -11.41
C VAL A 64 -16.34 22.89 -12.16
N ASN A 65 -17.58 22.93 -11.70
CA ASN A 65 -18.58 23.89 -12.18
C ASN A 65 -18.36 25.24 -11.52
N VAL A 66 -17.49 26.06 -12.10
CA VAL A 66 -17.10 27.36 -11.56
C VAL A 66 -18.29 28.34 -11.56
N GLU A 67 -19.23 28.21 -12.51
CA GLU A 67 -20.43 29.09 -12.60
C GLU A 67 -21.39 28.87 -11.43
N ALA A 68 -21.44 27.64 -10.90
CA ALA A 68 -22.25 27.30 -9.75
C ALA A 68 -21.54 27.53 -8.40
N ARG A 69 -20.30 28.03 -8.42
CA ARG A 69 -19.49 28.26 -7.21
C ARG A 69 -20.13 29.37 -6.36
N SER A 70 -20.43 29.02 -5.11
CA SER A 70 -21.00 29.98 -4.14
C SER A 70 -19.94 30.99 -3.69
N MET A 71 -20.38 32.23 -3.39
CA MET A 71 -19.53 33.23 -2.73
C MET A 71 -19.11 32.83 -1.31
N LEU A 72 -19.82 31.89 -0.69
CA LEU A 72 -19.54 31.29 0.62
C LEU A 72 -18.81 29.94 0.47
N MET A 73 -17.94 29.82 -0.54
CA MET A 73 -17.16 28.59 -0.71
C MET A 73 -16.21 28.34 0.46
N GLY A 74 -15.96 27.05 0.72
CA GLY A 74 -14.98 26.65 1.72
C GLY A 74 -13.53 26.78 1.23
N ASP A 75 -12.60 26.28 2.04
CA ASP A 75 -11.17 26.36 1.76
C ASP A 75 -10.80 25.61 0.46
N LYS A 76 -9.77 26.12 -0.20
CA LYS A 76 -9.16 25.45 -1.34
C LYS A 76 -8.63 24.07 -0.92
N VAL A 77 -9.01 23.05 -1.67
CA VAL A 77 -8.48 21.70 -1.48
C VAL A 77 -7.02 21.66 -1.86
N ARG A 78 -6.19 21.22 -0.92
CA ARG A 78 -4.74 21.06 -1.14
C ARG A 78 -4.34 19.63 -0.88
N PHE A 79 -3.33 19.16 -1.61
CA PHE A 79 -2.74 17.88 -1.30
C PHE A 79 -2.03 17.95 0.05
N ILE A 80 -2.10 16.88 0.83
CA ILE A 80 -1.45 16.81 2.14
C ILE A 80 0.07 16.78 1.97
N ARG A 81 0.80 17.43 2.91
CA ARG A 81 2.26 17.51 2.88
C ARG A 81 2.94 16.54 3.85
N VAL A 82 2.16 16.01 4.78
CA VAL A 82 2.64 15.08 5.80
C VAL A 82 1.77 13.83 5.81
N CYS A 83 2.37 12.72 6.18
CA CYS A 83 1.67 11.45 6.33
C CYS A 83 0.62 11.58 7.45
N PRO A 84 -0.65 11.27 7.22
CA PRO A 84 -1.70 11.38 8.24
C PRO A 84 -1.51 10.41 9.40
N GLU A 85 -0.78 9.33 9.19
CA GLU A 85 -0.59 8.27 10.19
C GLU A 85 0.63 8.52 11.10
N CYS A 86 1.75 8.97 10.53
CA CYS A 86 2.99 9.12 11.30
C CYS A 86 3.55 10.55 11.33
N GLY A 87 2.91 11.52 10.66
CA GLY A 87 3.33 12.92 10.63
C GLY A 87 4.60 13.22 9.82
N THR A 88 5.22 12.21 9.23
CA THR A 88 6.44 12.38 8.43
C THR A 88 6.15 13.15 7.15
N PRO A 89 6.99 14.12 6.75
CA PRO A 89 6.85 14.80 5.47
C PRO A 89 6.83 13.82 4.29
N LEU A 90 5.87 13.99 3.39
CA LEU A 90 5.78 13.18 2.19
C LEU A 90 6.85 13.58 1.18
N VAL A 91 7.39 12.61 0.46
CA VAL A 91 8.36 12.83 -0.63
C VAL A 91 7.72 12.47 -1.97
N ARG A 92 8.11 13.21 -3.00
CA ARG A 92 7.74 12.93 -4.38
C ARG A 92 9.03 12.69 -5.17
N PRO A 93 9.34 11.45 -5.57
CA PRO A 93 10.49 11.18 -6.43
C PRO A 93 10.38 11.92 -7.76
N GLU A 94 11.53 12.28 -8.32
CA GLU A 94 11.58 12.96 -9.62
C GLU A 94 10.95 12.07 -10.72
N GLY A 95 10.11 12.69 -11.54
CA GLY A 95 9.39 11.98 -12.61
C GLY A 95 8.17 11.16 -12.16
N GLU A 96 7.84 11.14 -10.86
CA GLU A 96 6.65 10.45 -10.36
C GLU A 96 5.53 11.44 -10.00
N ALA A 97 4.28 11.04 -10.28
CA ALA A 97 3.10 11.82 -9.88
C ALA A 97 2.68 11.55 -8.43
N ALA A 98 3.09 10.41 -7.87
CA ALA A 98 2.70 9.97 -6.55
C ALA A 98 3.61 10.53 -5.44
N HIS A 99 3.03 10.76 -4.27
CA HIS A 99 3.76 11.10 -3.05
C HIS A 99 3.79 9.87 -2.14
N TYR A 100 4.89 9.70 -1.43
CA TYR A 100 5.13 8.57 -0.54
C TYR A 100 5.56 9.04 0.84
N CYS A 101 5.21 8.27 1.85
CA CYS A 101 5.78 8.42 3.18
C CYS A 101 7.14 7.69 3.23
N PRO A 102 8.26 8.37 3.48
CA PRO A 102 9.58 7.73 3.50
C PRO A 102 9.87 6.98 4.82
N ASN A 103 8.97 7.04 5.80
CA ASN A 103 9.15 6.39 7.10
C ASN A 103 8.75 4.90 7.05
N GLU A 104 9.56 4.10 6.38
CA GLU A 104 9.25 2.68 6.14
C GLU A 104 9.25 1.84 7.43
N SER A 105 10.11 2.17 8.38
CA SER A 105 10.27 1.41 9.63
C SER A 105 9.39 1.91 10.77
N GLY A 106 8.80 3.12 10.66
CA GLY A 106 8.03 3.74 11.73
C GLY A 106 6.57 4.07 11.37
N CYS A 107 6.17 3.90 10.11
CA CYS A 107 4.79 4.19 9.70
C CYS A 107 3.93 2.94 9.83
N PRO A 108 2.92 2.93 10.73
CA PRO A 108 2.13 1.73 11.01
C PRO A 108 1.48 1.07 9.78
N PRO A 109 0.82 1.80 8.86
CA PRO A 109 0.28 1.19 7.65
C PRO A 109 1.33 0.53 6.76
N GLN A 110 2.55 1.09 6.67
CA GLN A 110 3.62 0.50 5.87
C GLN A 110 4.16 -0.78 6.49
N ILE A 111 4.33 -0.78 7.82
CA ILE A 111 4.75 -1.97 8.56
C ILE A 111 3.71 -3.08 8.39
N LYS A 112 2.45 -2.78 8.69
CA LYS A 112 1.34 -3.75 8.54
C LYS A 112 1.24 -4.24 7.09
N GLY A 113 1.27 -3.34 6.11
CA GLY A 113 1.18 -3.69 4.69
C GLY A 113 2.32 -4.59 4.20
N ARG A 114 3.55 -4.41 4.70
CA ARG A 114 4.67 -5.32 4.39
C ARG A 114 4.46 -6.70 5.01
N ILE A 115 3.98 -6.78 6.25
CA ILE A 115 3.67 -8.06 6.88
C ILE A 115 2.50 -8.75 6.14
N GLU A 116 1.45 -8.01 5.78
CA GLU A 116 0.33 -8.53 4.99
C GLU A 116 0.79 -9.07 3.64
N HIS A 117 1.68 -8.36 2.93
CA HIS A 117 2.27 -8.82 1.68
C HIS A 117 3.08 -10.10 1.89
N PHE A 118 3.93 -10.13 2.92
CA PHE A 118 4.80 -11.25 3.25
C PHE A 118 4.02 -12.54 3.52
N VAL A 119 2.89 -12.46 4.22
CA VAL A 119 2.08 -13.64 4.55
C VAL A 119 1.22 -14.15 3.40
N THR A 120 1.10 -13.41 2.31
CA THR A 120 0.23 -13.80 1.18
C THR A 120 0.55 -15.19 0.64
N ARG A 121 -0.45 -15.80 -0.01
CA ARG A 121 -0.32 -17.10 -0.67
C ARG A 121 0.80 -17.13 -1.73
N LYS A 122 1.05 -16.00 -2.39
CA LYS A 122 2.09 -15.89 -3.42
C LYS A 122 3.50 -15.75 -2.83
N ALA A 123 3.61 -15.19 -1.63
CA ALA A 123 4.84 -15.07 -0.87
C ALA A 123 5.02 -16.28 0.07
N MET A 124 4.95 -16.10 1.35
CA MET A 124 5.26 -17.14 2.35
C MET A 124 4.09 -18.08 2.62
N ASN A 125 2.88 -17.78 2.15
CA ASN A 125 1.67 -18.59 2.34
C ASN A 125 1.35 -18.88 3.81
N ILE A 126 1.53 -17.90 4.67
CA ILE A 126 1.19 -17.99 6.09
C ILE A 126 -0.30 -17.69 6.26
N ASN A 127 -1.01 -18.55 6.97
CA ASN A 127 -2.47 -18.50 7.06
C ASN A 127 -2.96 -17.50 8.11
N ILE A 128 -2.72 -16.21 7.87
CA ILE A 128 -3.30 -15.09 8.64
C ILE A 128 -3.85 -14.01 7.70
N GLY A 129 -4.90 -13.32 8.15
CA GLY A 129 -5.48 -12.20 7.44
C GLY A 129 -5.03 -10.83 7.99
N PRO A 130 -5.44 -9.73 7.31
CA PRO A 130 -5.11 -8.36 7.73
C PRO A 130 -5.53 -8.04 9.17
N GLU A 131 -6.70 -8.52 9.62
CA GLU A 131 -7.18 -8.33 11.01
C GLU A 131 -6.20 -8.93 12.02
N THR A 132 -5.69 -10.14 11.74
CA THR A 132 -4.70 -10.79 12.60
C THR A 132 -3.38 -10.04 12.63
N VAL A 133 -2.92 -9.54 11.48
CA VAL A 133 -1.71 -8.70 11.41
C VAL A 133 -1.88 -7.45 12.24
N GLU A 134 -3.05 -6.82 12.17
CA GLU A 134 -3.38 -5.64 12.98
C GLU A 134 -3.40 -5.94 14.47
N ASP A 135 -4.03 -7.03 14.90
CA ASP A 135 -4.07 -7.46 16.31
C ASP A 135 -2.67 -7.75 16.85
N LEU A 136 -1.83 -8.48 16.10
CA LEU A 136 -0.44 -8.77 16.46
C LEU A 136 0.43 -7.51 16.56
N TYR A 137 0.26 -6.59 15.62
CA TYR A 137 0.97 -5.32 15.60
C TYR A 137 0.56 -4.44 16.80
N ASN A 138 -0.74 -4.28 17.05
CA ASN A 138 -1.27 -3.46 18.14
C ASN A 138 -0.91 -4.02 19.51
N ALA A 139 -0.83 -5.33 19.65
CA ALA A 139 -0.35 -6.00 20.87
C ALA A 139 1.19 -5.90 21.05
N GLY A 140 1.92 -5.38 20.05
CA GLY A 140 3.37 -5.22 20.10
C GLY A 140 4.16 -6.51 19.89
N TYR A 141 3.52 -7.59 19.45
CA TYR A 141 4.19 -8.87 19.17
C TYR A 141 4.96 -8.87 17.86
N VAL A 142 4.51 -8.06 16.87
CA VAL A 142 5.09 -8.05 15.52
C VAL A 142 5.34 -6.62 15.08
N LYS A 143 6.59 -6.29 14.73
CA LYS A 143 7.03 -5.01 14.18
C LYS A 143 7.58 -5.15 12.77
N ASP A 144 7.95 -6.36 12.40
CA ASP A 144 8.37 -6.73 11.06
C ASP A 144 7.98 -8.19 10.75
N SER A 145 8.31 -8.66 9.54
CA SER A 145 7.94 -10.01 9.11
C SER A 145 8.72 -11.11 9.84
N ALA A 146 9.93 -10.81 10.35
CA ALA A 146 10.75 -11.79 11.06
C ALA A 146 10.17 -12.11 12.43
N ASP A 147 9.53 -11.13 13.08
CA ASP A 147 8.89 -11.31 14.38
C ASP A 147 7.80 -12.38 14.36
N LEU A 148 7.18 -12.65 13.19
CA LEU A 148 6.21 -13.74 13.04
C LEU A 148 6.78 -15.10 13.48
N TYR A 149 8.07 -15.33 13.22
CA TYR A 149 8.76 -16.59 13.55
C TYR A 149 9.20 -16.69 15.00
N THR A 150 9.05 -15.62 15.78
CA THR A 150 9.32 -15.61 17.22
C THR A 150 8.07 -15.84 18.07
N LEU A 151 6.88 -15.80 17.44
CA LEU A 151 5.61 -16.00 18.12
C LEU A 151 5.50 -17.38 18.76
N THR A 152 4.84 -17.43 19.90
CA THR A 152 4.50 -18.68 20.59
C THR A 152 2.98 -18.86 20.69
N VAL A 153 2.53 -20.10 20.88
CA VAL A 153 1.10 -20.38 21.14
C VAL A 153 0.60 -19.56 22.35
N ALA A 154 1.43 -19.39 23.37
CA ALA A 154 1.06 -18.63 24.56
C ALA A 154 0.82 -17.14 24.27
N ASP A 155 1.56 -16.55 23.33
CA ASP A 155 1.37 -15.15 22.91
C ASP A 155 0.05 -15.00 22.18
N LEU A 156 -0.25 -15.93 21.27
CA LEU A 156 -1.49 -15.92 20.51
C LEU A 156 -2.72 -16.08 21.39
N LEU A 157 -2.66 -16.95 22.40
CA LEU A 157 -3.77 -17.18 23.33
C LEU A 157 -4.07 -15.99 24.28
N ARG A 158 -3.17 -14.99 24.33
CA ARG A 158 -3.43 -13.71 25.02
C ARG A 158 -4.26 -12.73 24.22
N LEU A 159 -4.36 -12.95 22.90
CA LEU A 159 -5.15 -12.10 22.02
C LEU A 159 -6.63 -12.52 22.08
N GLU A 160 -7.51 -11.52 22.02
CA GLU A 160 -8.94 -11.80 21.91
C GLU A 160 -9.23 -12.62 20.65
N ARG A 161 -10.24 -13.49 20.70
CA ARG A 161 -10.70 -14.34 19.58
C ARG A 161 -9.75 -15.47 19.16
N TRP A 162 -8.62 -15.69 19.86
CA TRP A 162 -7.73 -16.79 19.57
C TRP A 162 -8.03 -18.02 20.41
N ALA A 163 -8.19 -19.16 19.75
CA ALA A 163 -8.32 -20.47 20.38
C ALA A 163 -7.09 -21.32 20.08
N GLU A 164 -6.85 -22.35 20.87
CA GLU A 164 -5.68 -23.23 20.74
C GLU A 164 -5.51 -23.79 19.33
N LYS A 165 -6.62 -24.22 18.70
CA LYS A 165 -6.61 -24.74 17.32
C LYS A 165 -6.14 -23.71 16.29
N SER A 166 -6.59 -22.45 16.39
CA SER A 166 -6.14 -21.39 15.48
C SER A 166 -4.68 -21.01 15.71
N ALA A 167 -4.24 -20.99 16.98
CA ALA A 167 -2.84 -20.75 17.30
C ALA A 167 -1.93 -21.87 16.75
N GLN A 168 -2.30 -23.12 16.93
CA GLN A 168 -1.56 -24.26 16.38
C GLN A 168 -1.53 -24.26 14.85
N ASN A 169 -2.64 -23.91 14.18
CA ASN A 169 -2.69 -23.78 12.72
C ASN A 169 -1.72 -22.69 12.21
N LEU A 170 -1.64 -21.55 12.91
CA LEU A 170 -0.67 -20.52 12.55
C LEU A 170 0.76 -21.01 12.74
N MET A 171 1.08 -21.65 13.87
CA MET A 171 2.41 -22.20 14.09
C MET A 171 2.81 -23.23 13.03
N SER A 172 1.87 -24.10 12.61
CA SER A 172 2.11 -25.06 11.53
C SER A 172 2.37 -24.35 10.21
N SER A 173 1.60 -23.31 9.86
CA SER A 173 1.83 -22.57 8.62
C SER A 173 3.14 -21.78 8.61
N LEU A 174 3.60 -21.30 9.78
CA LEU A 174 4.92 -20.67 9.92
C LEU A 174 6.05 -21.70 9.68
N GLU A 175 5.94 -22.91 10.23
CA GLU A 175 6.93 -23.98 9.96
C GLU A 175 6.93 -24.40 8.49
N GLU A 176 5.75 -24.56 7.87
CA GLU A 176 5.63 -24.87 6.44
C GLU A 176 6.23 -23.77 5.56
N SER A 177 6.06 -22.51 5.97
CA SER A 177 6.59 -21.37 5.21
C SER A 177 8.12 -21.35 5.10
N LYS A 178 8.83 -21.98 6.03
CA LYS A 178 10.30 -22.12 5.98
C LYS A 178 10.78 -22.99 4.82
N GLN A 179 9.89 -23.73 4.17
CA GLN A 179 10.18 -24.59 3.03
C GLN A 179 9.85 -23.96 1.67
N VAL A 180 9.35 -22.71 1.64
CA VAL A 180 9.07 -22.06 0.37
C VAL A 180 10.35 -21.75 -0.38
N PRO A 181 10.34 -21.81 -1.74
CA PRO A 181 11.53 -21.52 -2.53
C PRO A 181 11.94 -20.04 -2.43
N PHE A 182 13.24 -19.78 -2.60
CA PHE A 182 13.87 -18.48 -2.36
C PHE A 182 13.23 -17.32 -3.16
N GLU A 183 12.77 -17.56 -4.39
CA GLU A 183 12.09 -16.54 -5.18
C GLU A 183 10.79 -16.03 -4.52
N ARG A 184 10.12 -16.87 -3.74
CA ARG A 184 8.94 -16.46 -2.98
C ARG A 184 9.30 -15.67 -1.74
N VAL A 185 10.40 -16.02 -1.09
CA VAL A 185 10.95 -15.24 0.03
C VAL A 185 11.32 -13.84 -0.48
N LEU A 186 12.09 -13.75 -1.57
CA LEU A 186 12.53 -12.49 -2.16
C LEU A 186 11.33 -11.62 -2.58
N PHE A 187 10.32 -12.22 -3.21
CA PHE A 187 9.06 -11.52 -3.50
C PHE A 187 8.36 -11.05 -2.22
N GLY A 188 8.34 -11.90 -1.18
CA GLY A 188 7.71 -11.62 0.12
C GLY A 188 8.34 -10.45 0.88
N LEU A 189 9.62 -10.16 0.69
CA LEU A 189 10.30 -9.00 1.28
C LEU A 189 9.69 -7.66 0.82
N GLY A 190 8.93 -7.65 -0.30
CA GLY A 190 8.24 -6.47 -0.76
C GLY A 190 9.14 -5.36 -1.27
N ILE A 191 10.34 -5.70 -1.77
CA ILE A 191 11.28 -4.75 -2.36
C ILE A 191 10.59 -4.04 -3.53
N ARG A 192 10.68 -2.73 -3.57
CA ARG A 192 10.02 -1.92 -4.60
C ARG A 192 10.47 -2.34 -6.00
N PHE A 193 9.54 -2.47 -6.92
CA PHE A 193 9.73 -2.97 -8.29
C PHE A 193 10.11 -4.45 -8.43
N VAL A 194 10.29 -5.18 -7.33
CA VAL A 194 10.57 -6.61 -7.36
C VAL A 194 9.26 -7.40 -7.24
N GLY A 195 8.64 -7.66 -8.38
CA GLY A 195 7.49 -8.57 -8.50
C GLY A 195 7.91 -10.04 -8.62
N GLU A 196 6.94 -10.95 -8.73
CA GLU A 196 7.20 -12.40 -8.86
C GLU A 196 8.19 -12.76 -10.00
N THR A 197 8.05 -12.11 -11.16
CA THR A 197 8.92 -12.36 -12.32
C THR A 197 10.35 -11.90 -12.05
N VAL A 198 10.50 -10.68 -11.52
CA VAL A 198 11.82 -10.12 -11.17
C VAL A 198 12.50 -10.95 -10.09
N ALA A 199 11.77 -11.37 -9.04
CA ALA A 199 12.29 -12.24 -8.00
C ALA A 199 12.83 -13.57 -8.57
N LYS A 200 12.09 -14.23 -9.47
CA LYS A 200 12.54 -15.45 -10.15
C LYS A 200 13.83 -15.23 -10.96
N ARG A 201 13.93 -14.12 -11.69
CA ARG A 201 15.14 -13.80 -12.48
C ARG A 201 16.34 -13.56 -11.60
N LEU A 202 16.19 -12.77 -10.53
CA LEU A 202 17.26 -12.52 -9.56
C LEU A 202 17.74 -13.83 -8.92
N VAL A 203 16.81 -14.69 -8.46
CA VAL A 203 17.17 -15.97 -7.86
C VAL A 203 17.82 -16.93 -8.88
N SER A 204 17.39 -16.91 -10.14
CA SER A 204 18.04 -17.71 -11.21
C SER A 204 19.44 -17.25 -11.50
N ALA A 205 19.77 -15.97 -11.33
CA ALA A 205 21.09 -15.40 -11.55
C ALA A 205 22.02 -15.58 -10.35
N PHE A 206 21.53 -15.32 -9.13
CA PHE A 206 22.37 -15.26 -7.93
C PHE A 206 22.28 -16.51 -7.04
N HIS A 207 21.21 -17.31 -7.17
CA HIS A 207 20.95 -18.58 -6.49
C HIS A 207 20.82 -18.54 -4.96
N SER A 208 21.42 -17.59 -4.25
CA SER A 208 21.34 -17.45 -2.80
C SER A 208 21.23 -15.98 -2.36
N ILE A 209 20.81 -15.78 -1.11
CA ILE A 209 20.72 -14.43 -0.53
C ILE A 209 22.10 -13.81 -0.36
N GLU A 210 23.10 -14.60 0.04
CA GLU A 210 24.47 -14.15 0.25
C GLU A 210 25.09 -13.66 -1.06
N ALA A 211 24.83 -14.35 -2.18
CA ALA A 211 25.30 -13.92 -3.48
C ALA A 211 24.59 -12.65 -3.95
N LEU A 212 23.29 -12.52 -3.65
CA LEU A 212 22.52 -11.32 -3.98
C LEU A 212 22.96 -10.10 -3.15
N GLU A 213 23.25 -10.27 -1.87
CA GLU A 213 23.77 -9.20 -0.98
C GLU A 213 25.16 -8.70 -1.39
N GLN A 214 25.96 -9.52 -2.05
CA GLN A 214 27.30 -9.17 -2.54
C GLN A 214 27.29 -8.62 -3.97
N ALA A 215 26.14 -8.63 -4.65
CA ALA A 215 26.02 -8.20 -6.03
C ALA A 215 26.22 -6.67 -6.15
N SER A 216 26.99 -6.27 -7.14
CA SER A 216 27.12 -4.86 -7.53
C SER A 216 25.93 -4.39 -8.38
N LEU A 217 25.82 -3.07 -8.58
CA LEU A 217 24.83 -2.50 -9.50
C LEU A 217 24.99 -3.10 -10.90
N GLU A 218 26.22 -3.24 -11.36
CA GLU A 218 26.54 -3.78 -12.69
C GLU A 218 26.13 -5.25 -12.81
N ASP A 219 26.36 -6.06 -11.77
CA ASP A 219 25.93 -7.46 -11.74
C ASP A 219 24.41 -7.59 -11.83
N LEU A 220 23.68 -6.74 -11.10
CA LEU A 220 22.22 -6.72 -11.09
C LEU A 220 21.66 -6.28 -12.46
N VAL A 221 22.20 -5.23 -13.06
CA VAL A 221 21.76 -4.72 -14.38
C VAL A 221 22.13 -5.71 -15.52
N ALA A 222 23.13 -6.54 -15.34
CA ALA A 222 23.48 -7.59 -16.31
C ALA A 222 22.44 -8.72 -16.39
N VAL A 223 21.55 -8.82 -15.40
CA VAL A 223 20.44 -9.79 -15.43
C VAL A 223 19.36 -9.30 -16.39
N ASP A 224 18.90 -10.18 -17.27
CA ASP A 224 17.86 -9.88 -18.25
C ASP A 224 16.59 -9.31 -17.61
N GLU A 225 16.01 -8.25 -18.21
CA GLU A 225 14.86 -7.47 -17.71
C GLU A 225 15.08 -6.71 -16.39
N ILE A 226 16.28 -6.67 -15.84
CA ILE A 226 16.61 -5.87 -14.66
C ILE A 226 17.23 -4.54 -15.11
N GLY A 227 16.44 -3.49 -15.10
CA GLY A 227 16.92 -2.12 -15.34
C GLY A 227 17.54 -1.50 -14.09
N GLU A 228 18.28 -0.40 -14.27
CA GLU A 228 18.96 0.33 -13.21
C GLU A 228 18.05 0.67 -12.02
N ARG A 229 16.79 1.06 -12.29
CA ARG A 229 15.80 1.38 -11.26
C ARG A 229 15.43 0.21 -10.36
N ILE A 230 15.34 -1.00 -10.94
CA ILE A 230 15.10 -2.23 -10.17
C ILE A 230 16.35 -2.58 -9.37
N ALA A 231 17.51 -2.53 -10.01
CA ALA A 231 18.80 -2.83 -9.39
C ALA A 231 19.08 -1.93 -8.17
N GLN A 232 18.82 -0.63 -8.30
CA GLN A 232 18.93 0.34 -7.18
C GLN A 232 17.95 0.07 -6.03
N SER A 233 16.79 -0.55 -6.31
CA SER A 233 15.84 -0.93 -5.25
C SER A 233 16.25 -2.20 -4.51
N VAL A 234 17.10 -3.03 -5.10
CA VAL A 234 17.60 -4.27 -4.50
C VAL A 234 18.80 -4.00 -3.61
N LEU A 235 19.64 -3.02 -3.97
CA LEU A 235 20.79 -2.52 -3.19
C LEU A 235 20.34 -1.67 -1.98
#